data_959b85ea3bde0ff19e26775281db2cc6
#
_entry.id   959b85ea3bde0ff19e26775281db2cc6
#
_cell.length_a   1.000
_cell.length_b   1.000
_cell.length_c   1.000
_cell.angle_alpha   90.00
_cell.angle_beta   90.00
_cell.angle_gamma   90.00
#
_symmetry.space_group_name_H-M   'P 1'
#
loop_
_entity.id
_entity.type
_entity.pdbx_description
1 polymer ?
#
loop_
_entity_poly.entity_id
_entity_poly.type
_entity_poly.pdbx_seq_one_letter_code
_entity_poly.pdbx_strand_id
1 'polypeptide(L)'
;MTKELWYRLKELHEQREHVVLMTIVSGEGSVPRKAGAYMLLGERGEQHGTIGGGAAEYRALQLARDLLQKMIENTDMRNKNCSVAPVIKQFRMDGQEVFGRDMICGGYIRVLFTPVFKEDPEADKWMDEGLRLWGEREQFFLLLPLGDSTERVQVFSAAALDEKRKEGSLPENFRGTRSADKMIWETNHGKIYAEQFGIGGKVYLFGAGHISKALVPLLESIQFDCVVLDDREELLTKERFDKAAECRLVDYQDIAKYVSVTEEDYVLIMTRGHSFDYEVEHFALQTNAYYIGMVGSKRKIAISHEKLRSEGIDEVLLNRVHAPIGLPIGSRTPEEIAISIAAELIAVRSHQ
;
A
#
# COMPACT_ATOMS: atom_id res chain seq x y z
N MET A 1 -0.30 7.77 -1.06
CA MET A 1 -1.22 8.76 -0.41
C MET A 1 -1.90 8.08 0.77
N THR A 2 -2.13 8.78 1.90
CA THR A 2 -2.89 8.21 3.03
C THR A 2 -4.39 8.40 2.83
N LYS A 3 -5.20 7.59 3.50
CA LYS A 3 -6.67 7.72 3.48
C LYS A 3 -7.12 9.10 3.97
N GLU A 4 -6.46 9.62 5.01
CA GLU A 4 -6.74 10.97 5.52
C GLU A 4 -6.48 12.06 4.47
N LEU A 5 -5.35 11.97 3.75
CA LEU A 5 -5.03 12.93 2.70
C LEU A 5 -6.02 12.88 1.54
N TRP A 6 -6.55 11.69 1.24
CA TRP A 6 -7.60 11.50 0.25
C TRP A 6 -8.91 12.18 0.65
N TYR A 7 -9.33 12.03 1.93
CA TYR A 7 -10.48 12.75 2.46
C TYR A 7 -10.29 14.26 2.40
N ARG A 8 -9.08 14.76 2.72
CA ARG A 8 -8.80 16.19 2.63
C ARG A 8 -8.86 16.72 1.21
N LEU A 9 -8.36 15.96 0.23
CA LEU A 9 -8.48 16.33 -1.18
C LEU A 9 -9.95 16.47 -1.58
N LYS A 10 -10.77 15.48 -1.23
CA LYS A 10 -12.21 15.52 -1.51
C LYS A 10 -12.91 16.67 -0.80
N GLU A 11 -12.62 16.90 0.46
CA GLU A 11 -13.18 18.00 1.25
C GLU A 11 -12.92 19.37 0.60
N LEU A 12 -11.66 19.64 0.18
CA LEU A 12 -11.30 20.87 -0.51
C LEU A 12 -12.06 21.02 -1.84
N HIS A 13 -12.19 19.92 -2.61
CA HIS A 13 -12.93 19.93 -3.86
C HIS A 13 -14.44 20.18 -3.64
N GLU A 14 -15.07 19.59 -2.62
CA GLU A 14 -16.46 19.84 -2.22
C GLU A 14 -16.70 21.28 -1.76
N GLN A 15 -15.67 21.91 -1.16
CA GLN A 15 -15.69 23.35 -0.81
C GLN A 15 -15.50 24.27 -2.02
N ARG A 16 -15.48 23.71 -3.23
CA ARG A 16 -15.29 24.44 -4.49
C ARG A 16 -13.95 25.17 -4.56
N GLU A 17 -12.88 24.51 -4.11
CA GLU A 17 -11.52 25.01 -4.24
C GLU A 17 -10.75 24.31 -5.35
N HIS A 18 -9.90 25.06 -6.03
CA HIS A 18 -8.85 24.50 -6.85
C HIS A 18 -7.78 23.89 -5.93
N VAL A 19 -7.29 22.71 -6.30
CA VAL A 19 -6.23 22.02 -5.53
C VAL A 19 -5.10 21.63 -6.45
N VAL A 20 -3.86 21.77 -5.98
CA VAL A 20 -2.69 21.16 -6.63
C VAL A 20 -2.25 19.97 -5.79
N LEU A 21 -2.35 18.77 -6.36
CA LEU A 21 -1.82 17.54 -5.80
C LEU A 21 -0.35 17.40 -6.23
N MET A 22 0.56 17.41 -5.27
CA MET A 22 2.00 17.21 -5.47
C MET A 22 2.36 15.76 -5.11
N THR A 23 3.01 15.05 -6.03
CA THR A 23 3.39 13.64 -5.86
C THR A 23 4.86 13.46 -6.18
N ILE A 24 5.66 12.88 -5.28
CA ILE A 24 7.01 12.42 -5.64
C ILE A 24 6.87 11.19 -6.54
N VAL A 25 7.27 11.32 -7.79
CA VAL A 25 7.20 10.23 -8.79
C VAL A 25 8.52 9.48 -8.93
N SER A 26 9.64 10.08 -8.53
CA SER A 26 10.94 9.40 -8.42
C SER A 26 11.90 10.20 -7.53
N GLY A 27 12.92 9.52 -7.00
CA GLY A 27 13.99 10.15 -6.24
C GLY A 27 15.26 9.33 -6.33
N GLU A 28 16.42 10.00 -6.37
CA GLU A 28 17.74 9.39 -6.45
C GLU A 28 18.68 10.01 -5.42
N GLY A 29 19.63 9.20 -4.94
CA GLY A 29 20.56 9.60 -3.89
C GLY A 29 19.93 9.62 -2.50
N SER A 30 20.49 10.45 -1.60
CA SER A 30 19.96 10.59 -0.24
C SER A 30 18.76 11.52 -0.23
N VAL A 31 17.56 10.96 -0.18
CA VAL A 31 16.30 11.72 -0.14
C VAL A 31 15.48 11.34 1.10
N PRO A 32 14.82 12.30 1.78
CA PRO A 32 14.04 12.04 3.00
C PRO A 32 12.73 11.30 2.71
N ARG A 33 12.22 11.37 1.48
CA ARG A 33 11.00 10.68 1.02
C ARG A 33 11.22 10.08 -0.36
N LYS A 34 10.73 8.85 -0.54
CA LYS A 34 10.74 8.14 -1.83
C LYS A 34 9.49 8.47 -2.63
N ALA A 35 9.39 7.93 -3.86
CA ALA A 35 8.17 7.98 -4.66
C ALA A 35 6.96 7.48 -3.84
N GLY A 36 5.78 8.04 -4.12
CA GLY A 36 4.57 7.78 -3.32
C GLY A 36 4.37 8.72 -2.12
N ALA A 37 5.20 9.74 -1.94
CA ALA A 37 4.91 10.82 -1.00
C ALA A 37 4.02 11.88 -1.66
N TYR A 38 3.02 12.35 -0.92
CA TYR A 38 2.00 13.28 -1.39
C TYR A 38 1.87 14.52 -0.50
N MET A 39 1.50 15.63 -1.15
CA MET A 39 1.15 16.87 -0.49
C MET A 39 0.05 17.57 -1.29
N LEU A 40 -0.89 18.22 -0.61
CA LEU A 40 -1.94 19.04 -1.19
C LEU A 40 -1.69 20.51 -0.87
N LEU A 41 -2.05 21.37 -1.83
CA LEU A 41 -2.18 22.82 -1.61
C LEU A 41 -3.55 23.26 -2.16
N GLY A 42 -4.40 23.77 -1.28
CA GLY A 42 -5.70 24.35 -1.63
C GLY A 42 -5.61 25.80 -2.07
N GLU A 43 -6.66 26.30 -2.71
CA GLU A 43 -6.78 27.67 -3.25
C GLU A 43 -6.58 28.74 -2.17
N ARG A 44 -7.04 28.50 -0.94
CA ARG A 44 -6.89 29.42 0.20
C ARG A 44 -5.59 29.25 0.97
N GLY A 45 -4.70 28.35 0.51
CA GLY A 45 -3.39 28.14 1.09
C GLY A 45 -3.31 27.00 2.11
N GLU A 46 -4.36 26.19 2.25
CA GLU A 46 -4.36 24.99 3.09
C GLU A 46 -3.34 23.99 2.57
N GLN A 47 -2.51 23.48 3.48
CA GLN A 47 -1.46 22.50 3.17
C GLN A 47 -1.70 21.21 3.97
N HIS A 48 -1.71 20.07 3.27
CA HIS A 48 -1.85 18.76 3.88
C HIS A 48 -0.82 17.79 3.31
N GLY A 49 -0.22 16.95 4.17
CA GLY A 49 0.83 16.02 3.76
C GLY A 49 2.21 16.69 3.68
N THR A 50 3.20 15.99 3.12
CA THR A 50 4.57 16.48 2.93
C THR A 50 5.32 15.66 1.87
N ILE A 51 6.16 16.32 1.11
CA ILE A 51 7.10 15.71 0.17
C ILE A 51 8.54 15.67 0.70
N GLY A 52 8.73 15.85 2.03
CA GLY A 52 10.00 15.66 2.70
C GLY A 52 10.59 16.90 3.40
N GLY A 53 9.89 18.02 3.37
CA GLY A 53 10.30 19.27 4.05
C GLY A 53 11.45 20.01 3.39
N GLY A 54 11.92 21.04 4.08
CA GLY A 54 13.09 21.81 3.68
C GLY A 54 12.93 22.66 2.40
N ALA A 55 14.07 22.96 1.76
CA ALA A 55 14.11 23.86 0.63
C ALA A 55 13.39 23.32 -0.62
N ALA A 56 13.42 22.01 -0.85
CA ALA A 56 12.73 21.39 -1.97
C ALA A 56 11.19 21.52 -1.85
N GLU A 57 10.64 21.26 -0.66
CA GLU A 57 9.20 21.43 -0.39
C GLU A 57 8.79 22.90 -0.50
N TYR A 58 9.57 23.82 0.06
CA TYR A 58 9.30 25.26 -0.05
C TYR A 58 9.18 25.70 -1.51
N ARG A 59 10.12 25.28 -2.38
CA ARG A 59 10.08 25.60 -3.82
C ARG A 59 8.94 24.93 -4.55
N ALA A 60 8.64 23.69 -4.21
CA ALA A 60 7.48 22.99 -4.77
C ALA A 60 6.18 23.73 -4.42
N LEU A 61 6.05 24.22 -3.19
CA LEU A 61 4.91 25.05 -2.77
C LEU A 61 4.82 26.37 -3.53
N GLN A 62 5.94 27.03 -3.84
CA GLN A 62 5.92 28.24 -4.66
C GLN A 62 5.36 27.93 -6.06
N LEU A 63 5.87 26.89 -6.70
CA LEU A 63 5.35 26.46 -8.02
C LEU A 63 3.88 26.07 -7.96
N ALA A 64 3.45 25.38 -6.91
CA ALA A 64 2.04 25.01 -6.73
C ALA A 64 1.14 26.26 -6.59
N ARG A 65 1.60 27.31 -5.90
CA ARG A 65 0.88 28.60 -5.83
C ARG A 65 0.76 29.27 -7.20
N ASP A 66 1.84 29.27 -7.99
CA ASP A 66 1.82 29.81 -9.35
C ASP A 66 0.84 29.06 -10.26
N LEU A 67 0.75 27.73 -10.08
CA LEU A 67 -0.23 26.90 -10.80
C LEU A 67 -1.66 27.21 -10.35
N LEU A 68 -1.93 27.33 -9.04
CA LEU A 68 -3.22 27.72 -8.51
C LEU A 68 -3.67 29.08 -9.05
N GLN A 69 -2.78 30.06 -9.07
CA GLN A 69 -3.08 31.37 -9.63
C GLN A 69 -3.54 31.27 -11.10
N LYS A 70 -2.83 30.47 -11.91
CA LYS A 70 -3.24 30.21 -13.31
C LYS A 70 -4.58 29.50 -13.42
N MET A 71 -4.89 28.54 -12.51
CA MET A 71 -6.17 27.83 -12.50
C MET A 71 -7.31 28.82 -12.20
N ILE A 72 -7.14 29.74 -11.25
CA ILE A 72 -8.12 30.78 -10.89
C ILE A 72 -8.36 31.71 -12.08
N GLU A 73 -7.29 32.26 -12.66
CA GLU A 73 -7.37 33.17 -13.82
C GLU A 73 -8.07 32.53 -15.02
N ASN A 74 -7.81 31.25 -15.29
CA ASN A 74 -8.44 30.52 -16.38
C ASN A 74 -9.95 30.27 -16.14
N THR A 75 -10.35 30.07 -14.90
CA THR A 75 -11.76 29.88 -14.54
C THR A 75 -12.55 31.19 -14.72
N ASP A 76 -11.98 32.33 -14.35
CA ASP A 76 -12.62 33.64 -14.43
C ASP A 76 -12.81 34.11 -15.90
N MET A 77 -11.94 33.70 -16.83
CA MET A 77 -12.01 34.11 -18.24
C MET A 77 -13.03 33.35 -19.08
N ARG A 78 -13.81 32.42 -18.54
CA ARG A 78 -14.79 31.58 -19.28
C ARG A 78 -14.25 30.93 -20.57
N ASN A 79 -12.92 30.82 -20.66
CA ASN A 79 -12.25 30.28 -21.84
C ASN A 79 -12.09 28.76 -21.67
N LYS A 80 -13.03 27.99 -22.26
CA LYS A 80 -13.09 26.52 -22.15
C LYS A 80 -11.84 25.77 -22.66
N ASN A 81 -10.84 26.46 -23.20
CA ASN A 81 -9.66 25.85 -23.82
C ASN A 81 -8.35 26.05 -23.05
N CYS A 82 -8.36 26.69 -21.88
CA CYS A 82 -7.14 26.80 -21.05
C CYS A 82 -7.11 25.72 -19.97
N SER A 83 -6.65 24.54 -20.30
CA SER A 83 -6.31 23.51 -19.31
C SER A 83 -4.90 23.76 -18.78
N VAL A 84 -4.75 23.87 -17.46
CA VAL A 84 -3.44 23.80 -16.83
C VAL A 84 -3.05 22.31 -16.82
N ALA A 85 -2.07 21.95 -17.64
CA ALA A 85 -1.61 20.56 -17.72
C ALA A 85 -0.79 20.17 -16.48
N PRO A 86 -0.74 18.88 -16.14
CA PRO A 86 0.18 18.37 -15.13
C PRO A 86 1.63 18.72 -15.47
N VAL A 87 2.42 19.10 -14.46
CA VAL A 87 3.81 19.53 -14.63
C VAL A 87 4.73 18.67 -13.78
N ILE A 88 5.85 18.21 -14.35
CA ILE A 88 6.92 17.55 -13.59
C ILE A 88 8.07 18.50 -13.42
N LYS A 89 8.57 18.64 -12.18
CA LYS A 89 9.77 19.39 -11.85
C LYS A 89 10.71 18.57 -11.01
N GLN A 90 12.01 18.77 -11.26
CA GLN A 90 13.08 18.17 -10.48
C GLN A 90 13.63 19.18 -9.47
N PHE A 91 13.76 18.73 -8.21
CA PHE A 91 14.30 19.54 -7.12
C PHE A 91 15.49 18.82 -6.50
N ARG A 92 16.58 19.55 -6.27
CA ARG A 92 17.67 19.09 -5.42
C ARG A 92 17.33 19.28 -3.95
N MET A 93 17.80 18.36 -3.13
CA MET A 93 17.55 18.44 -1.67
C MET A 93 18.31 19.57 -0.98
N ASP A 94 19.38 20.08 -1.61
CA ASP A 94 20.13 21.28 -1.15
C ASP A 94 19.47 22.61 -1.55
N GLY A 95 18.33 22.55 -2.24
CA GLY A 95 17.55 23.73 -2.63
C GLY A 95 18.06 24.46 -3.88
N GLN A 96 19.00 23.92 -4.62
CA GLN A 96 19.41 24.51 -5.92
C GLN A 96 18.59 23.88 -7.07
N GLU A 97 18.22 24.68 -8.09
CA GLU A 97 17.64 24.17 -9.33
C GLU A 97 18.73 23.52 -10.18
N VAL A 98 18.42 22.35 -10.73
CA VAL A 98 19.34 21.64 -11.63
C VAL A 98 18.97 21.92 -13.06
N PHE A 99 19.83 22.67 -13.75
CA PHE A 99 19.91 22.69 -15.20
C PHE A 99 21.13 21.82 -15.60
N GLY A 100 20.90 20.56 -15.99
CA GLY A 100 21.98 19.69 -16.48
C GLY A 100 22.31 18.46 -15.61
N ARG A 101 23.09 17.53 -16.19
CA ARG A 101 23.43 16.22 -15.65
C ARG A 101 24.70 16.20 -14.77
N ASP A 102 24.93 17.14 -13.91
CA ASP A 102 26.12 17.07 -13.05
C ASP A 102 25.76 16.53 -11.66
N MET A 103 26.26 15.33 -11.39
CA MET A 103 26.16 14.65 -10.10
C MET A 103 27.19 15.25 -9.13
N ILE A 104 26.70 16.01 -8.16
CA ILE A 104 27.46 16.35 -6.95
C ILE A 104 26.59 16.02 -5.74
N CYS A 105 27.14 15.30 -4.78
CA CYS A 105 26.68 14.83 -3.46
C CYS A 105 25.40 15.47 -2.90
N GLY A 106 24.24 15.17 -3.46
CA GLY A 106 22.92 15.57 -2.96
C GLY A 106 21.86 14.82 -3.74
N GLY A 107 20.89 14.18 -3.04
CA GLY A 107 19.78 13.51 -3.71
C GLY A 107 18.90 14.52 -4.45
N TYR A 108 18.12 14.03 -5.43
CA TYR A 108 17.08 14.82 -6.09
C TYR A 108 15.75 14.07 -6.08
N ILE A 109 14.67 14.83 -6.12
CA ILE A 109 13.31 14.31 -6.28
C ILE A 109 12.68 14.89 -7.54
N ARG A 110 11.83 14.10 -8.19
CA ARG A 110 10.91 14.58 -9.23
C ARG A 110 9.51 14.64 -8.66
N VAL A 111 8.91 15.81 -8.72
CA VAL A 111 7.57 16.06 -8.22
C VAL A 111 6.64 16.29 -9.41
N LEU A 112 5.56 15.53 -9.47
CA LEU A 112 4.43 15.76 -10.34
C LEU A 112 3.47 16.70 -9.63
N PHE A 113 3.04 17.74 -10.33
CA PHE A 113 1.99 18.68 -9.94
C PHE A 113 0.75 18.38 -10.78
N THR A 114 -0.27 17.84 -10.16
CA THR A 114 -1.54 17.52 -10.82
C THR A 114 -2.58 18.54 -10.41
N PRO A 115 -3.04 19.41 -11.34
CA PRO A 115 -4.12 20.34 -11.08
C PRO A 115 -5.45 19.59 -10.92
N VAL A 116 -6.20 19.91 -9.87
CA VAL A 116 -7.56 19.42 -9.63
C VAL A 116 -8.48 20.65 -9.63
N PHE A 117 -9.30 20.78 -10.68
CA PHE A 117 -10.17 21.93 -10.84
C PHE A 117 -11.45 21.77 -10.02
N LYS A 118 -11.88 22.84 -9.37
CA LYS A 118 -13.06 22.89 -8.48
C LYS A 118 -14.41 22.55 -9.12
N GLU A 119 -14.46 22.56 -10.45
CA GLU A 119 -15.69 22.29 -11.24
C GLU A 119 -15.52 21.07 -12.14
N ASP A 120 -14.49 20.24 -11.91
CA ASP A 120 -14.26 19.04 -12.71
C ASP A 120 -15.08 17.86 -12.17
N PRO A 121 -16.17 17.46 -12.85
CA PRO A 121 -16.99 16.33 -12.42
C PRO A 121 -16.27 14.98 -12.51
N GLU A 122 -15.21 14.89 -13.30
CA GLU A 122 -14.38 13.68 -13.34
C GLU A 122 -13.53 13.55 -12.09
N ALA A 123 -13.16 14.68 -11.46
CA ALA A 123 -12.45 14.68 -10.18
C ALA A 123 -13.31 14.06 -9.08
N ASP A 124 -14.60 14.40 -9.00
CA ASP A 124 -15.52 13.76 -8.05
C ASP A 124 -15.55 12.24 -8.23
N LYS A 125 -15.65 11.76 -9.49
CA LYS A 125 -15.77 10.33 -9.80
C LYS A 125 -14.57 9.51 -9.29
N TRP A 126 -13.35 9.92 -9.63
CA TRP A 126 -12.18 9.15 -9.23
C TRP A 126 -11.89 9.27 -7.73
N MET A 127 -12.22 10.42 -7.10
CA MET A 127 -12.11 10.55 -5.65
C MET A 127 -13.11 9.66 -4.90
N ASP A 128 -14.37 9.64 -5.35
CA ASP A 128 -15.40 8.80 -4.77
C ASP A 128 -15.09 7.32 -4.94
N GLU A 129 -14.64 6.91 -6.12
CA GLU A 129 -14.25 5.54 -6.39
C GLU A 129 -13.08 5.10 -5.50
N GLY A 130 -12.06 5.94 -5.34
CA GLY A 130 -10.95 5.65 -4.43
C GLY A 130 -11.38 5.51 -2.97
N LEU A 131 -12.26 6.38 -2.50
CA LEU A 131 -12.79 6.28 -1.13
C LEU A 131 -13.69 5.06 -0.94
N ARG A 132 -14.50 4.72 -1.95
CA ARG A 132 -15.32 3.50 -1.94
C ARG A 132 -14.45 2.25 -1.83
N LEU A 133 -13.47 2.09 -2.74
CA LEU A 133 -12.55 0.96 -2.76
C LEU A 133 -11.74 0.87 -1.47
N TRP A 134 -11.34 2.01 -0.91
CA TRP A 134 -10.68 2.04 0.40
C TRP A 134 -11.60 1.60 1.54
N GLY A 135 -12.88 2.00 1.48
CA GLY A 135 -13.91 1.59 2.46
C GLY A 135 -14.20 0.10 2.39
N GLU A 136 -14.24 -0.46 1.20
CA GLU A 136 -14.44 -1.88 0.91
C GLU A 136 -13.18 -2.72 1.11
N ARG A 137 -12.05 -2.08 1.44
CA ARG A 137 -10.73 -2.70 1.62
C ARG A 137 -10.24 -3.45 0.38
N GLU A 138 -10.65 -2.98 -0.79
CA GLU A 138 -10.20 -3.52 -2.06
C GLU A 138 -8.84 -2.92 -2.47
N GLN A 139 -8.07 -3.72 -3.18
CA GLN A 139 -6.87 -3.25 -3.85
C GLN A 139 -7.27 -2.43 -5.08
N PHE A 140 -6.65 -1.26 -5.24
CA PHE A 140 -6.95 -0.36 -6.36
C PHE A 140 -5.72 0.41 -6.83
N PHE A 141 -5.85 1.01 -8.00
CA PHE A 141 -4.79 1.79 -8.64
C PHE A 141 -5.24 3.24 -8.82
N LEU A 142 -4.31 4.16 -8.57
CA LEU A 142 -4.39 5.56 -8.98
C LEU A 142 -3.41 5.78 -10.12
N LEU A 143 -3.92 6.29 -11.25
CA LEU A 143 -3.14 6.69 -12.40
C LEU A 143 -3.14 8.22 -12.52
N LEU A 144 -1.94 8.80 -12.55
CA LEU A 144 -1.74 10.22 -12.76
C LEU A 144 -1.03 10.45 -14.11
N PRO A 145 -1.61 11.25 -15.03
CA PRO A 145 -0.96 11.56 -16.30
C PRO A 145 0.31 12.38 -16.10
N LEU A 146 1.32 12.13 -16.93
CA LEU A 146 2.61 12.82 -16.90
C LEU A 146 2.82 13.66 -18.16
N GLY A 147 3.19 14.93 -17.99
CA GLY A 147 3.56 15.82 -19.11
C GLY A 147 2.45 15.98 -20.15
N ASP A 148 2.75 15.66 -21.39
CA ASP A 148 1.84 15.79 -22.54
C ASP A 148 0.89 14.59 -22.72
N SER A 149 0.73 13.75 -21.71
CA SER A 149 -0.20 12.62 -21.76
C SER A 149 -1.63 13.10 -21.96
N THR A 150 -2.35 12.46 -22.87
CA THR A 150 -3.79 12.71 -23.10
C THR A 150 -4.69 11.94 -22.13
N GLU A 151 -4.10 11.10 -21.28
CA GLU A 151 -4.80 10.40 -20.21
C GLU A 151 -5.36 11.40 -19.18
N ARG A 152 -6.38 10.93 -18.44
CA ARG A 152 -6.92 11.63 -17.28
C ARG A 152 -6.51 10.90 -16.00
N VAL A 153 -6.70 11.54 -14.87
CA VAL A 153 -6.63 10.86 -13.58
C VAL A 153 -7.67 9.75 -13.53
N GLN A 154 -7.26 8.55 -13.19
CA GLN A 154 -8.14 7.39 -13.10
C GLN A 154 -7.92 6.66 -11.78
N VAL A 155 -9.00 6.09 -11.26
CA VAL A 155 -8.98 5.14 -10.15
C VAL A 155 -9.80 3.92 -10.56
N PHE A 156 -9.30 2.73 -10.30
CA PHE A 156 -10.00 1.48 -10.60
C PHE A 156 -9.51 0.35 -9.71
N SER A 157 -10.39 -0.63 -9.44
CA SER A 157 -10.05 -1.81 -8.64
C SER A 157 -9.08 -2.75 -9.35
N ALA A 158 -8.37 -3.57 -8.60
CA ALA A 158 -7.50 -4.61 -9.18
C ALA A 158 -8.26 -5.56 -10.11
N ALA A 159 -9.56 -5.80 -9.85
CA ALA A 159 -10.41 -6.61 -10.73
C ALA A 159 -10.57 -6.03 -12.15
N ALA A 160 -10.49 -4.70 -12.31
CA ALA A 160 -10.58 -4.03 -13.61
C ALA A 160 -9.24 -3.99 -14.38
N LEU A 161 -8.17 -4.55 -13.83
CA LEU A 161 -6.82 -4.43 -14.39
C LEU A 161 -6.72 -4.96 -15.84
N ASP A 162 -7.33 -6.13 -16.10
CA ASP A 162 -7.29 -6.74 -17.44
C ASP A 162 -8.11 -5.97 -18.48
N GLU A 163 -9.19 -5.32 -18.04
CA GLU A 163 -9.97 -4.44 -18.89
C GLU A 163 -9.14 -3.20 -19.29
N LYS A 164 -8.47 -2.59 -18.31
CA LYS A 164 -7.60 -1.43 -18.54
C LYS A 164 -6.39 -1.73 -19.45
N ARG A 165 -5.88 -2.94 -19.42
CA ARG A 165 -4.88 -3.40 -20.39
C ARG A 165 -5.45 -3.51 -21.80
N LYS A 166 -6.64 -4.08 -21.95
CA LYS A 166 -7.34 -4.20 -23.25
C LYS A 166 -7.70 -2.85 -23.87
N GLU A 167 -8.05 -1.86 -23.04
CA GLU A 167 -8.31 -0.47 -23.44
C GLU A 167 -7.04 0.28 -23.86
N GLY A 168 -5.84 -0.24 -23.55
CA GLY A 168 -4.57 0.41 -23.81
C GLY A 168 -4.20 1.53 -22.83
N SER A 169 -5.00 1.73 -21.78
CA SER A 169 -4.68 2.65 -20.67
C SER A 169 -3.53 2.16 -19.79
N LEU A 170 -3.21 0.87 -19.90
CA LEU A 170 -2.08 0.24 -19.22
C LEU A 170 -1.29 -0.65 -20.17
N PRO A 171 0.03 -0.76 -20.03
CA PRO A 171 0.83 -1.72 -20.78
C PRO A 171 0.48 -3.16 -20.39
N GLU A 172 0.63 -4.10 -21.34
CA GLU A 172 0.31 -5.53 -21.12
C GLU A 172 1.11 -6.17 -19.97
N ASN A 173 2.32 -5.69 -19.75
CA ASN A 173 3.21 -6.18 -18.69
C ASN A 173 3.01 -5.45 -17.34
N PHE A 174 2.05 -4.54 -17.23
CA PHE A 174 1.72 -3.92 -15.96
C PHE A 174 1.15 -4.97 -14.99
N ARG A 175 1.72 -5.06 -13.80
CA ARG A 175 1.28 -6.01 -12.75
C ARG A 175 0.82 -5.32 -11.48
N GLY A 176 0.90 -4.01 -11.48
CA GLY A 176 0.88 -3.24 -10.24
C GLY A 176 2.24 -3.36 -9.56
N THR A 177 2.64 -2.35 -8.85
CA THR A 177 3.85 -2.40 -8.02
C THR A 177 3.75 -1.35 -6.93
N ARG A 178 4.25 -1.70 -5.76
CA ARG A 178 4.52 -0.78 -4.66
C ARG A 178 5.97 -0.32 -4.65
N SER A 179 6.79 -0.91 -5.52
CA SER A 179 8.20 -0.53 -5.65
C SER A 179 8.31 0.85 -6.29
N ALA A 180 8.94 1.78 -5.58
CA ALA A 180 9.17 3.15 -6.03
C ALA A 180 9.90 3.24 -7.39
N ASP A 181 10.59 2.19 -7.80
CA ASP A 181 11.43 2.17 -8.99
C ASP A 181 10.67 1.87 -10.30
N LYS A 182 9.38 1.50 -10.23
CA LYS A 182 8.58 1.08 -11.38
C LYS A 182 7.18 1.73 -11.44
N MET A 183 7.03 2.94 -10.94
CA MET A 183 5.74 3.63 -10.91
C MET A 183 5.44 4.45 -12.18
N ILE A 184 6.43 4.65 -13.07
CA ILE A 184 6.23 5.38 -14.34
C ILE A 184 6.15 4.37 -15.48
N TRP A 185 5.09 4.47 -16.26
CA TRP A 185 4.76 3.58 -17.37
C TRP A 185 4.47 4.36 -18.65
N GLU A 186 4.81 3.75 -19.78
CA GLU A 186 4.42 4.25 -21.10
C GLU A 186 3.14 3.53 -21.56
N THR A 187 2.17 4.32 -22.03
CA THR A 187 0.91 3.84 -22.59
C THR A 187 0.77 4.33 -24.03
N ASN A 188 -0.28 3.89 -24.71
CA ASN A 188 -0.61 4.40 -26.04
C ASN A 188 -0.98 5.90 -26.07
N HIS A 189 -1.27 6.49 -24.91
CA HIS A 189 -1.73 7.86 -24.71
C HIS A 189 -0.70 8.76 -24.02
N GLY A 190 0.53 8.28 -23.84
CA GLY A 190 1.60 9.00 -23.19
C GLY A 190 2.07 8.32 -21.90
N LYS A 191 2.80 9.06 -21.07
CA LYS A 191 3.33 8.53 -19.79
C LYS A 191 2.34 8.72 -18.66
N ILE A 192 2.29 7.73 -17.78
CA ILE A 192 1.50 7.77 -16.54
C ILE A 192 2.39 7.42 -15.34
N TYR A 193 2.05 7.98 -14.19
CA TYR A 193 2.45 7.48 -12.89
C TYR A 193 1.32 6.60 -12.37
N ALA A 194 1.63 5.37 -11.99
CA ALA A 194 0.66 4.43 -11.46
C ALA A 194 1.07 3.97 -10.07
N GLU A 195 0.18 4.12 -9.10
CA GLU A 195 0.38 3.68 -7.73
C GLU A 195 -0.73 2.75 -7.29
N GLN A 196 -0.34 1.67 -6.61
CA GLN A 196 -1.24 0.69 -6.05
C GLN A 196 -1.55 1.04 -4.60
N PHE A 197 -2.83 1.03 -4.26
CA PHE A 197 -3.36 1.23 -2.92
C PHE A 197 -4.10 -0.02 -2.44
N GLY A 198 -4.30 -0.09 -1.14
CA GLY A 198 -4.83 -1.28 -0.50
C GLY A 198 -3.75 -2.35 -0.37
N ILE A 199 -3.94 -3.29 0.50
CA ILE A 199 -3.07 -4.45 0.62
C ILE A 199 -3.82 -5.59 -0.03
N GLY A 200 -3.25 -6.18 -1.09
CA GLY A 200 -3.74 -7.45 -1.59
C GLY A 200 -3.52 -8.51 -0.53
N GLY A 201 -4.53 -9.37 -0.37
CA GLY A 201 -4.47 -10.48 0.57
C GLY A 201 -4.84 -10.12 2.01
N LYS A 202 -5.23 -11.13 2.75
CA LYS A 202 -5.55 -11.09 4.17
C LYS A 202 -4.44 -11.73 4.97
N VAL A 203 -4.28 -11.32 6.22
CA VAL A 203 -3.42 -12.01 7.17
C VAL A 203 -4.31 -12.91 8.03
N TYR A 204 -4.24 -14.20 7.78
CA TYR A 204 -4.91 -15.23 8.57
C TYR A 204 -4.06 -15.59 9.78
N LEU A 205 -4.51 -15.20 10.98
CA LEU A 205 -3.83 -15.49 12.23
C LEU A 205 -4.47 -16.72 12.90
N PHE A 206 -3.86 -17.86 12.79
CA PHE A 206 -4.30 -19.09 13.44
C PHE A 206 -3.83 -19.12 14.88
N GLY A 207 -4.74 -18.77 15.80
CA GLY A 207 -4.53 -18.66 17.23
C GLY A 207 -4.84 -17.26 17.78
N ALA A 208 -5.82 -17.14 18.67
CA ALA A 208 -6.23 -15.90 19.35
C ALA A 208 -5.47 -15.62 20.65
N GLY A 209 -4.16 -15.96 20.71
CA GLY A 209 -3.29 -15.82 21.87
C GLY A 209 -2.86 -14.36 22.16
N HIS A 210 -1.88 -14.23 23.06
CA HIS A 210 -1.34 -12.92 23.45
C HIS A 210 -0.57 -12.24 22.32
N ILE A 211 0.17 -13.01 21.51
CA ILE A 211 0.90 -12.47 20.36
C ILE A 211 -0.10 -11.91 19.34
N SER A 212 -1.15 -12.64 18.98
CA SER A 212 -2.18 -12.18 18.04
C SER A 212 -2.88 -10.91 18.55
N LYS A 213 -3.17 -10.85 19.88
CA LYS A 213 -3.77 -9.65 20.48
C LYS A 213 -2.89 -8.41 20.34
N ALA A 214 -1.56 -8.58 20.51
CA ALA A 214 -0.61 -7.48 20.34
C ALA A 214 -0.35 -7.15 18.87
N LEU A 215 -0.40 -8.15 17.99
CA LEU A 215 -0.04 -8.01 16.57
C LEU A 215 -1.13 -7.35 15.73
N VAL A 216 -2.41 -7.69 15.95
CA VAL A 216 -3.54 -7.18 15.15
C VAL A 216 -3.58 -5.64 15.07
N PRO A 217 -3.47 -4.86 16.17
CA PRO A 217 -3.45 -3.40 16.09
C PRO A 217 -2.24 -2.86 15.31
N LEU A 218 -1.07 -3.51 15.39
CA LEU A 218 0.11 -3.12 14.63
C LEU A 218 -0.12 -3.34 13.14
N LEU A 219 -0.64 -4.50 12.76
CA LEU A 219 -0.91 -4.84 11.36
C LEU A 219 -1.97 -3.93 10.76
N GLU A 220 -3.05 -3.64 11.50
CA GLU A 220 -4.08 -2.68 11.07
C GLU A 220 -3.48 -1.30 10.82
N SER A 221 -2.63 -0.80 11.72
CA SER A 221 -1.99 0.52 11.58
C SER A 221 -1.11 0.65 10.34
N ILE A 222 -0.60 -0.47 9.83
CA ILE A 222 0.17 -0.57 8.59
C ILE A 222 -0.66 -1.16 7.44
N GLN A 223 -1.98 -1.14 7.58
CA GLN A 223 -2.98 -1.46 6.54
C GLN A 223 -3.09 -2.94 6.15
N PHE A 224 -2.72 -3.89 7.00
CA PHE A 224 -3.05 -5.29 6.80
C PHE A 224 -4.44 -5.64 7.33
N ASP A 225 -5.22 -6.37 6.54
CA ASP A 225 -6.50 -6.91 6.96
C ASP A 225 -6.31 -8.26 7.67
N CYS A 226 -6.63 -8.28 8.96
CA CYS A 226 -6.42 -9.43 9.82
C CYS A 226 -7.71 -10.23 9.99
N VAL A 227 -7.64 -11.55 9.76
CA VAL A 227 -8.66 -12.52 10.13
C VAL A 227 -8.09 -13.39 11.24
N VAL A 228 -8.67 -13.31 12.44
CA VAL A 228 -8.24 -14.08 13.60
C VAL A 228 -9.07 -15.36 13.69
N LEU A 229 -8.40 -16.52 13.77
CA LEU A 229 -9.02 -17.84 13.83
C LEU A 229 -8.56 -18.57 15.09
N ASP A 230 -9.51 -19.17 15.80
CA ASP A 230 -9.22 -20.00 16.98
C ASP A 230 -10.37 -21.02 17.16
N ASP A 231 -10.11 -22.10 17.87
CA ASP A 231 -11.09 -23.14 18.25
C ASP A 231 -11.86 -22.78 19.55
N ARG A 232 -11.57 -21.64 20.14
CA ARG A 232 -12.14 -21.15 21.40
C ARG A 232 -12.93 -19.85 21.14
N GLU A 233 -14.26 -19.97 21.12
CA GLU A 233 -15.17 -18.87 20.84
C GLU A 233 -14.99 -17.71 21.83
N GLU A 234 -14.72 -18.01 23.10
CA GLU A 234 -14.55 -17.01 24.16
C GLU A 234 -13.37 -16.07 23.96
N LEU A 235 -12.43 -16.41 23.08
CA LEU A 235 -11.30 -15.54 22.73
C LEU A 235 -11.55 -14.68 21.48
N LEU A 236 -12.56 -14.98 20.71
CA LEU A 236 -12.87 -14.33 19.44
C LEU A 236 -13.86 -13.17 19.63
N THR A 237 -13.63 -12.35 20.66
CA THR A 237 -14.52 -11.24 20.98
C THR A 237 -14.07 -9.93 20.33
N LYS A 238 -15.04 -9.07 20.03
CA LYS A 238 -14.78 -7.76 19.42
C LYS A 238 -13.99 -6.83 20.35
N GLU A 239 -14.15 -6.99 21.68
CA GLU A 239 -13.39 -6.23 22.67
C GLU A 239 -11.91 -6.61 22.67
N ARG A 240 -11.61 -7.87 22.32
CA ARG A 240 -10.24 -8.38 22.27
C ARG A 240 -9.56 -8.04 20.96
N PHE A 241 -10.30 -8.01 19.86
CA PHE A 241 -9.81 -7.83 18.48
C PHE A 241 -10.63 -6.78 17.74
N ASP A 242 -10.78 -5.60 18.34
CA ASP A 242 -11.55 -4.47 17.76
C ASP A 242 -10.99 -3.97 16.43
N LYS A 243 -9.72 -4.24 16.16
CA LYS A 243 -9.00 -3.86 14.92
C LYS A 243 -8.91 -5.00 13.89
N ALA A 244 -9.37 -6.20 14.21
CA ALA A 244 -9.45 -7.26 13.22
C ALA A 244 -10.59 -6.99 12.23
N ALA A 245 -10.37 -7.36 10.97
CA ALA A 245 -11.41 -7.35 9.96
C ALA A 245 -12.50 -8.36 10.28
N GLU A 246 -12.07 -9.52 10.80
CA GLU A 246 -12.95 -10.63 11.15
C GLU A 246 -12.34 -11.48 12.27
N CYS A 247 -13.21 -12.05 13.13
CA CYS A 247 -12.88 -13.14 14.05
C CYS A 247 -13.73 -14.35 13.67
N ARG A 248 -13.11 -15.53 13.52
CA ARG A 248 -13.78 -16.71 13.01
C ARG A 248 -13.44 -17.95 13.84
N LEU A 249 -14.47 -18.63 14.33
CA LEU A 249 -14.34 -19.93 14.96
C LEU A 249 -13.95 -20.97 13.90
N VAL A 250 -12.95 -21.80 14.17
CA VAL A 250 -12.44 -22.79 13.25
C VAL A 250 -12.29 -24.16 13.93
N ASP A 251 -12.60 -25.21 13.18
CA ASP A 251 -12.15 -26.55 13.52
C ASP A 251 -10.82 -26.81 12.80
N TYR A 252 -9.76 -26.97 13.57
CA TYR A 252 -8.42 -27.22 13.02
C TYR A 252 -8.29 -28.57 12.28
N GLN A 253 -9.26 -29.49 12.43
CA GLN A 253 -9.29 -30.73 11.67
C GLN A 253 -9.87 -30.56 10.26
N ASP A 254 -10.54 -29.43 9.98
CA ASP A 254 -11.17 -29.19 8.67
C ASP A 254 -11.11 -27.70 8.27
N ILE A 255 -9.89 -27.15 8.29
CA ILE A 255 -9.61 -25.72 8.07
C ILE A 255 -10.18 -25.23 6.72
N ALA A 256 -10.12 -26.06 5.68
CA ALA A 256 -10.55 -25.72 4.33
C ALA A 256 -12.04 -25.34 4.23
N LYS A 257 -12.87 -25.75 5.18
CA LYS A 257 -14.28 -25.29 5.25
C LYS A 257 -14.43 -23.83 5.67
N TYR A 258 -13.45 -23.33 6.40
CA TYR A 258 -13.53 -22.01 7.05
C TYR A 258 -12.71 -20.97 6.32
N VAL A 259 -11.69 -21.37 5.57
CA VAL A 259 -10.70 -20.45 4.97
C VAL A 259 -10.41 -20.84 3.53
N SER A 260 -10.49 -19.85 2.65
CA SER A 260 -9.96 -19.95 1.28
C SER A 260 -8.78 -19.00 1.18
N VAL A 261 -7.59 -19.56 1.00
CA VAL A 261 -6.33 -18.81 0.94
C VAL A 261 -5.94 -18.62 -0.53
N THR A 262 -5.66 -17.38 -0.91
CA THR A 262 -5.22 -16.98 -2.26
C THR A 262 -3.70 -16.77 -2.32
N GLU A 263 -3.18 -16.54 -3.50
CA GLU A 263 -1.76 -16.24 -3.73
C GLU A 263 -1.31 -14.86 -3.21
N GLU A 264 -2.25 -14.04 -2.70
CA GLU A 264 -1.96 -12.75 -2.09
C GLU A 264 -1.97 -12.81 -0.56
N ASP A 265 -2.47 -13.91 0.03
CA ASP A 265 -2.74 -14.02 1.45
C ASP A 265 -1.51 -14.46 2.26
N TYR A 266 -1.52 -14.09 3.53
CA TYR A 266 -0.51 -14.40 4.52
C TYR A 266 -1.09 -15.35 5.57
N VAL A 267 -0.41 -16.43 5.88
CA VAL A 267 -0.81 -17.40 6.91
C VAL A 267 0.17 -17.34 8.07
N LEU A 268 -0.32 -16.98 9.28
CA LEU A 268 0.48 -16.92 10.50
C LEU A 268 0.03 -18.01 11.48
N ILE A 269 0.93 -18.93 11.80
CA ILE A 269 0.69 -20.10 12.65
C ILE A 269 1.16 -19.79 14.06
N MET A 270 0.20 -19.60 14.98
CA MET A 270 0.45 -19.16 16.36
C MET A 270 -0.51 -19.84 17.34
N THR A 271 -0.80 -21.15 17.15
CA THR A 271 -1.78 -21.86 17.95
C THR A 271 -1.33 -22.07 19.39
N ARG A 272 -2.29 -22.29 20.30
CA ARG A 272 -2.00 -22.48 21.71
C ARG A 272 -1.16 -23.73 21.96
N GLY A 273 0.00 -23.56 22.62
CA GLY A 273 0.87 -24.65 23.02
C GLY A 273 1.36 -25.52 21.85
N HIS A 274 1.22 -25.02 20.63
CA HIS A 274 1.52 -25.73 19.38
C HIS A 274 0.65 -26.99 19.13
N SER A 275 -0.56 -27.00 19.71
CA SER A 275 -1.42 -28.20 19.65
C SER A 275 -1.93 -28.48 18.25
N PHE A 276 -2.08 -27.41 17.42
CA PHE A 276 -2.62 -27.51 16.05
C PHE A 276 -1.69 -26.87 15.01
N ASP A 277 -0.45 -26.53 15.38
CA ASP A 277 0.50 -25.93 14.46
C ASP A 277 0.74 -26.84 13.24
N TYR A 278 0.79 -28.14 13.46
CA TYR A 278 0.97 -29.16 12.42
C TYR A 278 -0.20 -29.15 11.41
N GLU A 279 -1.45 -29.17 11.89
CA GLU A 279 -2.64 -29.18 11.05
C GLU A 279 -2.73 -27.89 10.20
N VAL A 280 -2.42 -26.75 10.82
CA VAL A 280 -2.40 -25.45 10.12
C VAL A 280 -1.24 -25.38 9.11
N GLU A 281 -0.06 -25.87 9.48
CA GLU A 281 1.10 -25.92 8.59
C GLU A 281 0.82 -26.83 7.38
N HIS A 282 0.30 -28.03 7.62
CA HIS A 282 -0.09 -28.97 6.57
C HIS A 282 -1.13 -28.35 5.60
N PHE A 283 -2.15 -27.67 6.14
CA PHE A 283 -3.13 -26.96 5.34
C PHE A 283 -2.46 -25.83 4.52
N ALA A 284 -1.66 -24.96 5.15
CA ALA A 284 -1.04 -23.82 4.51
C ALA A 284 -0.11 -24.21 3.35
N LEU A 285 0.64 -25.30 3.52
CA LEU A 285 1.54 -25.85 2.48
C LEU A 285 0.81 -26.35 1.24
N GLN A 286 -0.48 -26.69 1.35
CA GLN A 286 -1.33 -27.09 0.22
C GLN A 286 -1.95 -25.90 -0.50
N THR A 287 -1.79 -24.68 0.02
CA THR A 287 -2.27 -23.45 -0.58
C THR A 287 -1.18 -22.72 -1.36
N ASN A 288 -1.61 -21.72 -2.15
CA ASN A 288 -0.68 -20.80 -2.81
C ASN A 288 -0.40 -19.54 -1.97
N ALA A 289 -0.57 -19.59 -0.64
CA ALA A 289 -0.32 -18.46 0.22
C ALA A 289 0.98 -17.72 -0.16
N TYR A 290 0.91 -16.39 -0.22
CA TYR A 290 2.07 -15.56 -0.50
C TYR A 290 3.17 -15.72 0.56
N TYR A 291 2.74 -15.81 1.83
CA TYR A 291 3.62 -15.94 2.97
C TYR A 291 3.07 -16.95 3.97
N ILE A 292 3.92 -17.80 4.50
CA ILE A 292 3.58 -18.71 5.60
C ILE A 292 4.62 -18.49 6.70
N GLY A 293 4.17 -18.09 7.89
CA GLY A 293 5.05 -17.86 9.04
C GLY A 293 4.60 -18.65 10.27
N MET A 294 5.55 -19.23 11.01
CA MET A 294 5.23 -20.04 12.20
C MET A 294 5.99 -19.53 13.42
N VAL A 295 5.25 -19.33 14.52
CA VAL A 295 5.85 -19.10 15.85
C VAL A 295 6.29 -20.42 16.45
N GLY A 296 7.56 -20.53 16.78
CA GLY A 296 8.07 -21.75 17.42
C GLY A 296 9.56 -21.73 17.66
N SER A 297 10.03 -22.62 18.52
CA SER A 297 11.47 -22.84 18.67
C SER A 297 11.99 -23.69 17.50
N LYS A 298 13.23 -23.47 17.08
CA LYS A 298 13.89 -24.26 16.01
C LYS A 298 13.71 -25.77 16.18
N ARG A 299 13.74 -26.25 17.44
CA ARG A 299 13.58 -27.69 17.77
C ARG A 299 12.16 -28.19 17.44
N LYS A 300 11.12 -27.41 17.77
CA LYS A 300 9.72 -27.78 17.50
C LYS A 300 9.42 -27.76 16.01
N ILE A 301 9.92 -26.75 15.33
CA ILE A 301 9.80 -26.64 13.86
C ILE A 301 10.45 -27.85 13.18
N ALA A 302 11.64 -28.24 13.60
CA ALA A 302 12.32 -29.44 13.05
C ALA A 302 11.50 -30.73 13.23
N ILE A 303 10.82 -30.90 14.37
CA ILE A 303 9.95 -32.06 14.63
C ILE A 303 8.71 -32.03 13.70
N SER A 304 8.06 -30.87 13.54
CA SER A 304 6.94 -30.72 12.61
C SER A 304 7.35 -31.04 11.17
N HIS A 305 8.45 -30.47 10.71
CA HIS A 305 8.98 -30.72 9.36
C HIS A 305 9.38 -32.18 9.13
N GLU A 306 9.94 -32.87 10.15
CA GLU A 306 10.27 -34.29 10.06
C GLU A 306 9.00 -35.15 9.85
N LYS A 307 7.91 -34.84 10.58
CA LYS A 307 6.62 -35.50 10.42
C LYS A 307 6.07 -35.24 9.02
N LEU A 308 6.04 -34.00 8.55
CA LEU A 308 5.55 -33.63 7.20
C LEU A 308 6.34 -34.32 6.08
N ARG A 309 7.67 -34.43 6.22
CA ARG A 309 8.52 -35.22 5.30
C ARG A 309 8.12 -36.70 5.26
N SER A 310 7.85 -37.28 6.43
CA SER A 310 7.43 -38.70 6.50
C SER A 310 6.08 -38.95 5.83
N GLU A 311 5.27 -37.93 5.65
CA GLU A 311 3.98 -37.95 4.95
C GLU A 311 4.10 -37.57 3.46
N GLY A 312 5.33 -37.29 2.98
CA GLY A 312 5.59 -37.06 1.56
C GLY A 312 5.56 -35.59 1.13
N ILE A 313 5.53 -34.63 2.07
CA ILE A 313 5.65 -33.20 1.74
C ILE A 313 7.08 -32.90 1.28
N ASP A 314 7.18 -32.26 0.09
CA ASP A 314 8.46 -31.91 -0.53
C ASP A 314 9.21 -30.84 0.27
N GLU A 315 10.52 -30.94 0.30
CA GLU A 315 11.41 -29.94 0.94
C GLU A 315 11.21 -28.53 0.34
N VAL A 316 10.90 -28.42 -0.93
CA VAL A 316 10.59 -27.14 -1.60
C VAL A 316 9.39 -26.46 -0.93
N LEU A 317 8.36 -27.22 -0.57
CA LEU A 317 7.19 -26.69 0.13
C LEU A 317 7.53 -26.32 1.57
N LEU A 318 8.29 -27.14 2.30
CA LEU A 318 8.72 -26.85 3.66
C LEU A 318 9.54 -25.57 3.75
N ASN A 319 10.38 -25.30 2.76
CA ASN A 319 11.19 -24.08 2.68
C ASN A 319 10.37 -22.80 2.42
N ARG A 320 9.06 -22.90 2.15
CA ARG A 320 8.15 -21.74 2.10
C ARG A 320 7.78 -21.23 3.49
N VAL A 321 8.01 -22.04 4.54
CA VAL A 321 7.65 -21.68 5.91
C VAL A 321 8.75 -20.85 6.55
N HIS A 322 8.46 -19.60 6.88
CA HIS A 322 9.32 -18.72 7.66
C HIS A 322 9.19 -19.08 9.14
N ALA A 323 10.18 -19.80 9.66
CA ALA A 323 10.14 -20.32 11.03
C ALA A 323 11.55 -20.34 11.67
N PRO A 324 11.73 -19.76 12.85
CA PRO A 324 10.79 -18.92 13.60
C PRO A 324 10.41 -17.63 12.87
N ILE A 325 9.12 -17.29 12.89
CA ILE A 325 8.61 -16.04 12.32
C ILE A 325 9.16 -14.81 13.06
N GLY A 326 9.40 -13.74 12.34
CA GLY A 326 9.84 -12.45 12.85
C GLY A 326 11.32 -12.18 12.64
N LEU A 327 11.69 -10.92 12.46
CA LEU A 327 13.09 -10.50 12.37
C LEU A 327 13.82 -10.75 13.68
N PRO A 328 15.12 -11.14 13.65
CA PRO A 328 15.89 -11.51 14.83
C PRO A 328 16.34 -10.28 15.65
N ILE A 329 15.38 -9.57 16.25
CA ILE A 329 15.62 -8.36 17.06
C ILE A 329 15.80 -8.64 18.56
N GLY A 330 15.82 -9.92 18.97
CA GLY A 330 15.96 -10.31 20.38
C GLY A 330 14.66 -10.22 21.19
N SER A 331 13.49 -10.25 20.54
CA SER A 331 12.16 -10.17 21.14
C SER A 331 11.89 -11.27 22.15
N ARG A 332 11.21 -10.94 23.26
CA ARG A 332 10.90 -11.87 24.38
C ARG A 332 9.44 -11.80 24.82
N THR A 333 8.84 -10.60 24.85
CA THR A 333 7.44 -10.42 25.24
C THR A 333 6.51 -10.59 24.04
N PRO A 334 5.21 -10.88 24.23
CA PRO A 334 4.24 -10.92 23.14
C PRO A 334 4.25 -9.66 22.28
N GLU A 335 4.39 -8.49 22.88
CA GLU A 335 4.44 -7.19 22.21
C GLU A 335 5.71 -7.05 21.37
N GLU A 336 6.87 -7.43 21.88
CA GLU A 336 8.14 -7.41 21.13
C GLU A 336 8.13 -8.41 19.96
N ILE A 337 7.55 -9.61 20.18
CA ILE A 337 7.37 -10.62 19.13
C ILE A 337 6.42 -10.08 18.04
N ALA A 338 5.34 -9.40 18.43
CA ALA A 338 4.43 -8.77 17.49
C ALA A 338 5.13 -7.70 16.62
N ILE A 339 6.00 -6.89 17.21
CA ILE A 339 6.82 -5.92 16.47
C ILE A 339 7.77 -6.63 15.49
N SER A 340 8.43 -7.69 15.94
CA SER A 340 9.33 -8.50 15.12
C SER A 340 8.61 -9.10 13.90
N ILE A 341 7.42 -9.66 14.10
CA ILE A 341 6.55 -10.20 13.04
C ILE A 341 6.10 -9.08 12.09
N ALA A 342 5.59 -7.97 12.61
CA ALA A 342 5.14 -6.85 11.79
C ALA A 342 6.27 -6.31 10.90
N ALA A 343 7.50 -6.21 11.44
CA ALA A 343 8.67 -5.78 10.69
C ALA A 343 9.04 -6.76 9.56
N GLU A 344 8.95 -8.07 9.80
CA GLU A 344 9.17 -9.07 8.74
C GLU A 344 8.10 -8.98 7.65
N LEU A 345 6.81 -8.84 8.01
CA LEU A 345 5.74 -8.70 7.02
C LEU A 345 5.88 -7.43 6.18
N ILE A 346 6.39 -6.31 6.75
CA ILE A 346 6.74 -5.12 5.99
C ILE A 346 7.85 -5.42 4.97
N ALA A 347 8.92 -6.12 5.40
CA ALA A 347 10.02 -6.49 4.52
C ALA A 347 9.54 -7.40 3.37
N VAL A 348 8.75 -8.43 3.68
CA VAL A 348 8.18 -9.35 2.69
C VAL A 348 7.30 -8.60 1.70
N ARG A 349 6.40 -7.75 2.18
CA ARG A 349 5.52 -6.93 1.34
C ARG A 349 6.26 -6.00 0.40
N SER A 350 7.42 -5.50 0.79
CA SER A 350 8.23 -4.60 -0.05
C SER A 350 8.81 -5.28 -1.29
N HIS A 351 8.73 -6.61 -1.38
CA HIS A 351 9.18 -7.42 -2.51
C HIS A 351 8.03 -7.94 -3.40
N GLN A 352 6.76 -7.61 -3.04
CA GLN A 352 5.57 -7.83 -3.91
C GLN A 352 5.53 -6.80 -5.11
#